data_0ad62e9b9ec0edb50ed16123d70d3a73
#
_entry.id   0ad62e9b9ec0edb50ed16123d70d3a73
#
_cell.length_a   1.000
_cell.length_b   1.000
_cell.length_c   1.000
_cell.angle_alpha   90.00
_cell.angle_beta   90.00
_cell.angle_gamma   90.00
#
_symmetry.space_group_name_H-M   'P 1'
#
loop_
_entity.id
_entity.type
_entity.pdbx_description
1 polymer ?
#
loop_
_entity_poly.entity_id
_entity_poly.type
_entity_poly.pdbx_seq_one_letter_code
_entity_poly.pdbx_strand_id
1 'polypeptide(L)'
;RPNVFSHYNGIARIGDTDIILSTLWSRIPLEDAYFTEQVISDFRRILYKGELMTHAQFNAEHERSLTFIKDAVAYSQAAHKIVVTHHVPSFRMLHPKFQGSKANVAFTVELEDYITDSGIAY
;
A
#
# COMPACT_ATOMS: atom_id res chain seq x y z
N ARG A 1 -23.57 -9.45 -5.58
CA ARG A 1 -24.21 -8.38 -6.38
C ARG A 1 -23.41 -8.16 -7.64
N PRO A 2 -24.03 -8.06 -8.84
CA PRO A 2 -23.31 -8.02 -10.12
C PRO A 2 -22.54 -6.71 -10.36
N ASN A 3 -22.71 -5.71 -9.52
CA ASN A 3 -22.06 -4.39 -9.60
C ASN A 3 -21.06 -4.14 -8.47
N VAL A 4 -20.66 -5.19 -7.72
CA VAL A 4 -19.66 -5.10 -6.66
C VAL A 4 -18.51 -6.03 -6.99
N PHE A 5 -17.30 -5.49 -7.02
CA PHE A 5 -16.06 -6.20 -7.33
C PHE A 5 -15.08 -6.02 -6.16
N SER A 6 -14.25 -7.01 -5.92
CA SER A 6 -13.17 -6.97 -4.94
C SER A 6 -11.84 -7.19 -5.65
N HIS A 7 -10.89 -6.31 -5.40
CA HIS A 7 -9.54 -6.39 -5.96
C HIS A 7 -8.50 -6.33 -4.82
N TYR A 8 -7.50 -7.20 -4.88
CA TYR A 8 -6.32 -7.11 -4.03
C TYR A 8 -5.25 -6.26 -4.70
N ASN A 9 -4.72 -6.66 -5.83
CA ASN A 9 -3.95 -5.85 -6.76
C ASN A 9 -4.68 -5.92 -8.10
N GLY A 10 -5.34 -4.85 -8.51
CA GLY A 10 -6.20 -4.89 -9.68
C GLY A 10 -6.39 -3.52 -10.32
N ILE A 11 -6.88 -3.55 -11.57
CA ILE A 11 -7.16 -2.35 -12.35
C ILE A 11 -8.63 -2.41 -12.76
N ALA A 12 -9.36 -1.33 -12.48
CA ALA A 12 -10.70 -1.10 -13.00
C ALA A 12 -10.65 0.02 -14.04
N ARG A 13 -11.22 -0.21 -15.23
CA ARG A 13 -11.31 0.80 -16.29
C ARG A 13 -12.70 1.43 -16.27
N ILE A 14 -12.75 2.76 -16.20
CA ILE A 14 -13.99 3.53 -16.35
C ILE A 14 -13.74 4.63 -17.39
N GLY A 15 -14.32 4.46 -18.59
CA GLY A 15 -14.07 5.37 -19.71
C GLY A 15 -12.58 5.39 -20.08
N ASP A 16 -11.97 6.56 -20.01
CA ASP A 16 -10.55 6.82 -20.30
C ASP A 16 -9.66 6.84 -19.04
N THR A 17 -10.20 6.36 -17.92
CA THR A 17 -9.53 6.37 -16.60
C THR A 17 -9.23 4.96 -16.14
N ASP A 18 -7.99 4.69 -15.76
CA ASP A 18 -7.58 3.50 -15.01
C ASP A 18 -7.55 3.80 -13.52
N ILE A 19 -8.30 3.01 -12.75
CA ILE A 19 -8.29 3.01 -11.29
C ILE A 19 -7.46 1.80 -10.84
N ILE A 20 -6.27 2.06 -10.34
CA ILE A 20 -5.31 1.05 -9.87
C ILE A 20 -5.51 0.87 -8.37
N LEU A 21 -5.87 -0.34 -7.97
CA LEU A 21 -6.30 -0.69 -6.62
C LEU A 21 -5.26 -1.60 -5.97
N SER A 22 -4.75 -1.21 -4.82
CA SER A 22 -3.78 -2.02 -4.06
C SER A 22 -3.86 -1.74 -2.56
N THR A 23 -3.59 -2.74 -1.73
CA THR A 23 -3.36 -2.51 -0.30
C THR A 23 -2.12 -1.64 -0.10
N LEU A 24 -1.15 -1.69 -1.01
CA LEU A 24 0.18 -1.11 -0.97
C LEU A 24 1.06 -1.76 0.10
N TRP A 25 0.50 -2.04 1.30
CA TRP A 25 1.27 -2.33 2.50
C TRP A 25 2.33 -1.26 2.75
N SER A 26 2.93 -1.21 3.92
CA SER A 26 4.05 -0.33 4.19
C SER A 26 5.33 -1.15 4.39
N ARG A 27 6.45 -0.50 4.54
CA ARG A 27 7.73 -1.15 4.77
C ARG A 27 8.19 -0.89 6.20
N ILE A 28 8.36 -1.96 6.96
CA ILE A 28 8.80 -1.91 8.36
C ILE A 28 10.32 -2.06 8.37
N PRO A 29 11.08 -1.05 8.82
CA PRO A 29 12.52 -1.15 9.02
C PRO A 29 12.87 -2.23 10.06
N LEU A 30 14.01 -2.87 9.91
CA LEU A 30 14.42 -3.97 10.80
C LEU A 30 14.52 -3.52 12.27
N GLU A 31 14.97 -2.30 12.51
CA GLU A 31 15.08 -1.70 13.85
C GLU A 31 13.72 -1.51 14.54
N ASP A 32 12.63 -1.40 13.76
CA ASP A 32 11.28 -1.24 14.27
C ASP A 32 10.48 -2.55 14.27
N ALA A 33 11.02 -3.63 13.69
CA ALA A 33 10.30 -4.88 13.47
C ALA A 33 9.77 -5.49 14.78
N TYR A 34 10.62 -5.63 15.79
CA TYR A 34 10.24 -6.22 17.08
C TYR A 34 9.10 -5.41 17.73
N PHE A 35 9.26 -4.09 17.82
CA PHE A 35 8.23 -3.22 18.41
C PHE A 35 6.91 -3.33 17.64
N THR A 36 6.99 -3.28 16.31
CA THR A 36 5.80 -3.30 15.44
C THR A 36 5.05 -4.62 15.57
N GLU A 37 5.73 -5.76 15.57
CA GLU A 37 5.11 -7.08 15.75
C GLU A 37 4.40 -7.21 17.11
N GLN A 38 4.89 -6.54 18.15
CA GLN A 38 4.26 -6.56 19.47
C GLN A 38 3.02 -5.67 19.57
N VAL A 39 3.01 -4.51 18.91
CA VAL A 39 1.94 -3.51 19.11
C VAL A 39 0.85 -3.55 18.04
N ILE A 40 1.17 -3.97 16.81
CA ILE A 40 0.22 -3.99 15.69
C ILE A 40 -0.58 -5.29 15.72
N SER A 41 -1.92 -5.15 15.68
CA SER A 41 -2.85 -6.28 15.77
C SER A 41 -2.73 -7.28 14.61
N ASP A 42 -2.28 -6.82 13.46
CA ASP A 42 -2.15 -7.62 12.24
C ASP A 42 -1.23 -8.82 12.44
N PHE A 43 -0.11 -8.63 13.14
CA PHE A 43 0.83 -9.71 13.47
C PHE A 43 0.30 -10.74 14.46
N ARG A 44 -0.87 -10.49 15.06
CA ARG A 44 -1.57 -11.43 15.94
C ARG A 44 -2.83 -12.02 15.32
N ARG A 45 -3.23 -11.56 14.12
CA ARG A 45 -4.51 -11.93 13.50
C ARG A 45 -4.38 -12.41 12.07
N ILE A 46 -3.43 -11.88 11.32
CA ILE A 46 -3.24 -12.29 9.92
C ILE A 46 -2.44 -13.58 9.88
N LEU A 47 -3.00 -14.58 9.21
CA LEU A 47 -2.32 -15.83 8.91
C LEU A 47 -1.74 -15.78 7.49
N TYR A 48 -0.46 -16.07 7.39
CA TYR A 48 0.24 -16.23 6.13
C TYR A 48 0.65 -17.71 5.99
N LYS A 49 0.00 -18.41 5.07
CA LYS A 49 0.19 -19.87 4.86
C LYS A 49 -0.03 -20.71 6.14
N GLY A 50 -0.96 -20.27 7.00
CA GLY A 50 -1.34 -21.01 8.21
C GLY A 50 -0.58 -20.61 9.47
N GLU A 51 0.44 -19.77 9.38
CA GLU A 51 1.19 -19.22 10.53
C GLU A 51 0.95 -17.72 10.67
N LEU A 52 1.21 -17.17 11.85
CA LEU A 52 1.10 -15.73 12.04
C LEU A 52 2.09 -14.98 11.12
N MET A 53 1.60 -13.91 10.50
CA MET A 53 2.41 -13.08 9.61
C MET A 53 3.58 -12.43 10.37
N THR A 54 4.76 -12.44 9.77
CA THR A 54 5.96 -11.76 10.27
C THR A 54 6.19 -10.45 9.52
N HIS A 55 7.03 -9.56 10.06
CA HIS A 55 7.43 -8.33 9.38
C HIS A 55 8.11 -8.59 8.02
N ALA A 56 8.83 -9.71 7.87
CA ALA A 56 9.45 -10.07 6.60
C ALA A 56 8.42 -10.39 5.51
N GLN A 57 7.35 -11.10 5.86
CA GLN A 57 6.23 -11.39 4.96
C GLN A 57 5.43 -10.13 4.66
N PHE A 58 5.22 -9.27 5.65
CA PHE A 58 4.59 -7.96 5.49
C PHE A 58 5.36 -7.10 4.47
N ASN A 59 6.68 -7.01 4.62
CA ASN A 59 7.54 -6.28 3.68
C ASN A 59 7.54 -6.91 2.28
N ALA A 60 7.47 -8.23 2.17
CA ALA A 60 7.34 -8.90 0.87
C ALA A 60 6.02 -8.55 0.16
N GLU A 61 4.91 -8.40 0.91
CA GLU A 61 3.64 -7.93 0.34
C GLU A 61 3.72 -6.46 -0.10
N HIS A 62 4.46 -5.62 0.62
CA HIS A 62 4.76 -4.25 0.16
C HIS A 62 5.49 -4.25 -1.19
N GLU A 63 6.56 -5.01 -1.33
CA GLU A 63 7.34 -5.06 -2.58
C GLU A 63 6.49 -5.55 -3.77
N ARG A 64 5.63 -6.56 -3.56
CA ARG A 64 4.69 -7.03 -4.59
C ARG A 64 3.69 -5.95 -4.98
N SER A 65 3.11 -5.27 -4.00
CA SER A 65 2.11 -4.22 -4.23
C SER A 65 2.73 -3.02 -4.94
N LEU A 66 3.92 -2.60 -4.52
CA LEU A 66 4.63 -1.48 -5.13
C LEU A 66 5.04 -1.79 -6.58
N THR A 67 5.55 -3.00 -6.84
CA THR A 67 5.86 -3.46 -8.20
C THR A 67 4.61 -3.44 -9.07
N PHE A 68 3.50 -3.99 -8.57
CA PHE A 68 2.22 -3.96 -9.29
C PHE A 68 1.77 -2.54 -9.62
N ILE A 69 1.82 -1.61 -8.66
CA ILE A 69 1.43 -0.21 -8.89
C ILE A 69 2.31 0.43 -9.96
N LYS A 70 3.64 0.28 -9.84
CA LYS A 70 4.59 0.84 -10.80
C LYS A 70 4.37 0.30 -12.22
N ASP A 71 4.18 -0.99 -12.35
CA ASP A 71 3.91 -1.62 -13.65
C ASP A 71 2.56 -1.16 -14.21
N ALA A 72 1.52 -1.15 -13.40
CA ALA A 72 0.19 -0.69 -13.80
C ALA A 72 0.20 0.76 -14.29
N VAL A 73 0.90 1.65 -13.58
CA VAL A 73 1.05 3.05 -13.99
C VAL A 73 1.85 3.19 -15.28
N ALA A 74 2.97 2.44 -15.41
CA ALA A 74 3.85 2.51 -16.57
C ALA A 74 3.20 1.97 -17.84
N TYR A 75 2.44 0.87 -17.75
CA TYR A 75 1.81 0.22 -18.91
C TYR A 75 0.42 0.76 -19.24
N SER A 76 -0.21 1.53 -18.36
CA SER A 76 -1.52 2.12 -18.61
C SER A 76 -1.49 3.08 -19.79
N GLN A 77 -2.41 2.87 -20.75
CA GLN A 77 -2.67 3.77 -21.89
C GLN A 77 -3.86 4.70 -21.62
N ALA A 78 -4.40 4.72 -20.41
CA ALA A 78 -5.51 5.59 -20.04
C ALA A 78 -5.07 7.05 -20.02
N ALA A 79 -5.98 7.95 -20.39
CA ALA A 79 -5.73 9.40 -20.30
C ALA A 79 -5.52 9.83 -18.85
N HIS A 80 -6.23 9.17 -17.92
CA HIS A 80 -6.13 9.44 -16.49
C HIS A 80 -5.79 8.18 -15.72
N LYS A 81 -4.95 8.33 -14.68
CA LYS A 81 -4.54 7.24 -13.79
C LYS A 81 -4.81 7.68 -12.36
N ILE A 82 -5.62 6.89 -11.66
CA ILE A 82 -5.93 7.07 -10.24
C ILE A 82 -5.40 5.87 -9.50
N VAL A 83 -4.62 6.09 -8.44
CA VAL A 83 -4.13 5.02 -7.57
C VAL A 83 -4.84 5.10 -6.23
N VAL A 84 -5.46 4.01 -5.81
CA VAL A 84 -6.15 3.90 -4.52
C VAL A 84 -5.41 2.88 -3.67
N THR A 85 -4.93 3.32 -2.53
CA THR A 85 -4.20 2.48 -1.58
C THR A 85 -4.88 2.46 -0.22
N HIS A 86 -4.69 1.37 0.53
CA HIS A 86 -5.13 1.28 1.93
C HIS A 86 -4.08 1.87 2.88
N HIS A 87 -2.81 1.51 2.69
CA HIS A 87 -1.72 2.13 3.44
C HIS A 87 -1.36 3.50 2.83
N VAL A 88 -0.93 4.41 3.70
CA VAL A 88 -0.67 5.80 3.33
C VAL A 88 0.64 5.90 2.56
N PRO A 89 0.67 6.49 1.36
CA PRO A 89 1.84 6.50 0.49
C PRO A 89 2.85 7.63 0.77
N SER A 90 2.59 8.50 1.75
CA SER A 90 3.55 9.55 2.18
C SER A 90 3.29 9.96 3.63
N PHE A 91 4.36 10.19 4.39
CA PHE A 91 4.26 10.69 5.77
C PHE A 91 3.62 12.08 5.84
N ARG A 92 3.63 12.87 4.78
CA ARG A 92 2.94 14.17 4.71
C ARG A 92 1.42 14.05 4.77
N MET A 93 0.88 12.90 4.41
CA MET A 93 -0.57 12.62 4.46
C MET A 93 -1.03 12.15 5.83
N LEU A 94 -0.12 11.93 6.77
CA LEU A 94 -0.49 11.54 8.14
C LEU A 94 -1.24 12.67 8.84
N HIS A 95 -2.39 12.29 9.44
CA HIS A 95 -3.10 13.22 10.30
C HIS A 95 -2.18 13.67 11.47
N PRO A 96 -2.18 14.97 11.85
CA PRO A 96 -1.29 15.52 12.88
C PRO A 96 -1.28 14.73 14.20
N LYS A 97 -2.41 14.15 14.57
CA LYS A 97 -2.56 13.32 15.78
C LYS A 97 -1.60 12.11 15.81
N PHE A 98 -1.19 11.60 14.66
CA PHE A 98 -0.35 10.40 14.56
C PHE A 98 1.12 10.72 14.28
N GLN A 99 1.45 11.98 14.05
CA GLN A 99 2.84 12.38 13.81
C GLN A 99 3.75 11.98 14.99
N GLY A 100 4.93 11.43 14.65
CA GLY A 100 5.92 10.99 15.65
C GLY A 100 5.65 9.62 16.28
N SER A 101 4.56 8.93 15.95
CA SER A 101 4.33 7.57 16.44
C SER A 101 5.24 6.56 15.72
N LYS A 102 5.95 5.72 16.49
CA LYS A 102 6.74 4.61 15.95
C LYS A 102 5.90 3.58 15.19
N ALA A 103 4.60 3.48 15.51
CA ALA A 103 3.69 2.57 14.82
C ALA A 103 3.40 2.99 13.37
N ASN A 104 3.71 4.23 12.97
CA ASN A 104 3.43 4.73 11.62
C ASN A 104 4.12 3.92 10.51
N VAL A 105 5.25 3.30 10.79
CA VAL A 105 5.95 2.43 9.82
C VAL A 105 5.11 1.24 9.37
N ALA A 106 4.11 0.84 10.14
CA ALA A 106 3.17 -0.22 9.77
C ALA A 106 2.00 0.28 8.90
N PHE A 107 1.83 1.58 8.73
CA PHE A 107 0.68 2.16 8.02
C PHE A 107 1.07 3.13 6.92
N THR A 108 2.34 3.54 6.88
CA THR A 108 2.80 4.59 5.97
C THR A 108 4.15 4.22 5.37
N VAL A 109 4.30 4.49 4.10
CA VAL A 109 5.57 4.37 3.37
C VAL A 109 5.82 5.67 2.59
N GLU A 110 7.07 6.05 2.39
CA GLU A 110 7.40 7.27 1.66
C GLU A 110 7.59 7.00 0.18
N LEU A 111 6.66 7.49 -0.63
CA LEU A 111 6.66 7.38 -2.08
C LEU A 111 6.41 8.73 -2.77
N GLU A 112 6.62 9.85 -2.08
CA GLU A 112 6.28 11.18 -2.62
C GLU A 112 7.00 11.48 -3.93
N ASP A 113 8.29 11.18 -4.03
CA ASP A 113 9.07 11.38 -5.25
C ASP A 113 8.49 10.56 -6.42
N TYR A 114 8.18 9.29 -6.17
CA TYR A 114 7.54 8.45 -7.18
C TYR A 114 6.18 9.00 -7.62
N ILE A 115 5.34 9.42 -6.68
CA ILE A 115 4.02 9.98 -6.99
C ILE A 115 4.16 11.22 -7.85
N THR A 116 5.07 12.12 -7.50
CA THR A 116 5.32 13.36 -8.22
C THR A 116 5.76 13.12 -9.67
N ASP A 117 6.62 12.13 -9.89
CA ASP A 117 7.21 11.86 -11.19
C ASP A 117 6.39 10.89 -12.07
N SER A 118 5.41 10.21 -11.50
CA SER A 118 4.70 9.09 -12.16
C SER A 118 3.62 9.50 -13.15
N GLY A 119 3.15 10.75 -13.12
CA GLY A 119 1.98 11.19 -13.88
C GLY A 119 0.64 10.65 -13.36
N ILE A 120 0.58 10.17 -12.11
CA ILE A 120 -0.66 9.84 -11.41
C ILE A 120 -1.43 11.14 -11.17
N ALA A 121 -2.74 11.14 -11.51
CA ALA A 121 -3.61 12.32 -11.31
C ALA A 121 -4.09 12.43 -9.85
N TYR A 122 -4.38 11.30 -9.23
CA TYR A 122 -4.85 11.18 -7.84
C TYR A 122 -4.39 9.86 -7.23
#